data_96865f7c0d94433c725d2712b6c9e7c1
#
_entry.id   96865f7c0d94433c725d2712b6c9e7c1
#
_cell.length_a   1.000
_cell.length_b   1.000
_cell.length_c   1.000
_cell.angle_alpha   90.00
_cell.angle_beta   90.00
_cell.angle_gamma   90.00
#
_symmetry.space_group_name_H-M   'P 1'
#
loop_
_entity.id
_entity.type
_entity.pdbx_description
1 polymer ?
#
loop_
_entity_poly.entity_id
_entity_poly.type
_entity_poly.pdbx_seq_one_letter_code
_entity_poly.pdbx_strand_id
1 'polypeptide(L)'
;MKQPELGQKILELRKQKGFTQEELVTQCNINVRTIQRIEAGEVNPRSHTGQIILEVLGADYFEEEQKDMVIFTAKEKKRLRMAWLFGIVYFLLGFIETVADLYQFTEDISFSNTLVYFVIKTISAISFVFFFAGFYVVATKHNSQLLKVIILLLMAAFVISNCMDVFSLRVTDEAIAFRLIAECIVFGGLQLVFGIGILQLKSKLGQLAQVTGILEMILGVSFGTVIFATLGMFLLIPAVILEVLLLYKLAEK
;
A
#
# COMPACT_ATOMS: atom_id res chain seq x y z
N MET A 1 18.25 -3.76 9.61
CA MET A 1 18.84 -4.05 8.25
C MET A 1 18.67 -5.51 7.89
N LYS A 2 18.40 -5.83 6.62
CA LYS A 2 18.29 -7.19 6.07
C LYS A 2 19.32 -7.37 4.95
N GLN A 3 19.61 -8.63 4.61
CA GLN A 3 20.47 -8.93 3.47
C GLN A 3 19.83 -8.47 2.14
N PRO A 4 20.61 -8.01 1.16
CA PRO A 4 22.10 -7.95 1.14
C PRO A 4 22.72 -6.67 1.78
N GLU A 5 21.92 -5.69 2.19
CA GLU A 5 22.37 -4.37 2.68
C GLU A 5 23.22 -4.48 3.96
N LEU A 6 22.84 -5.38 4.89
CA LEU A 6 23.60 -5.62 6.11
C LEU A 6 25.01 -6.17 5.82
N GLY A 7 25.12 -7.11 4.90
CA GLY A 7 26.41 -7.70 4.52
C GLY A 7 27.35 -6.68 3.89
N GLN A 8 26.84 -5.84 3.00
CA GLN A 8 27.61 -4.76 2.38
C GLN A 8 28.08 -3.75 3.42
N LYS A 9 27.23 -3.36 4.36
CA LYS A 9 27.57 -2.43 5.44
C LYS A 9 28.68 -2.98 6.35
N ILE A 10 28.57 -4.26 6.74
CA ILE A 10 29.61 -4.93 7.54
C ILE A 10 30.94 -4.94 6.77
N LEU A 11 30.92 -5.25 5.48
CA LEU A 11 32.10 -5.24 4.62
C LEU A 11 32.75 -3.84 4.55
N GLU A 12 31.93 -2.80 4.37
CA GLU A 12 32.40 -1.41 4.32
C GLU A 12 33.05 -0.99 5.65
N LEU A 13 32.35 -1.20 6.78
CA LEU A 13 32.84 -0.85 8.10
C LEU A 13 34.14 -1.60 8.45
N ARG A 14 34.21 -2.90 8.11
CA ARG A 14 35.42 -3.69 8.31
C ARG A 14 36.60 -3.13 7.53
N LYS A 15 36.40 -2.79 6.25
CA LYS A 15 37.44 -2.19 5.40
C LYS A 15 37.85 -0.80 5.90
N GLN A 16 36.91 0.02 6.35
CA GLN A 16 37.20 1.35 6.93
C GLN A 16 38.06 1.23 8.19
N LYS A 17 37.86 0.19 9.01
CA LYS A 17 38.69 -0.08 10.19
C LYS A 17 39.99 -0.80 9.89
N GLY A 18 40.22 -1.23 8.64
CA GLY A 18 41.40 -1.95 8.24
C GLY A 18 41.46 -3.40 8.72
N PHE A 19 40.35 -3.97 9.19
CA PHE A 19 40.33 -5.35 9.66
C PHE A 19 40.30 -6.36 8.49
N THR A 20 41.07 -7.43 8.63
CA THR A 20 40.91 -8.66 7.82
C THR A 20 39.65 -9.41 8.31
N GLN A 21 39.18 -10.39 7.54
CA GLN A 21 38.08 -11.24 7.99
C GLN A 21 38.46 -12.06 9.22
N GLU A 22 39.72 -12.53 9.27
CA GLU A 22 40.31 -13.32 10.36
C GLU A 22 40.39 -12.48 11.66
N GLU A 23 40.82 -11.24 11.58
CA GLU A 23 40.86 -10.34 12.74
C GLU A 23 39.48 -10.05 13.28
N LEU A 24 38.47 -9.75 12.40
CA LEU A 24 37.10 -9.51 12.82
C LEU A 24 36.48 -10.72 13.52
N VAL A 25 36.64 -11.92 12.97
CA VAL A 25 36.05 -13.13 13.58
C VAL A 25 36.73 -13.49 14.92
N THR A 26 38.02 -13.20 15.06
CA THR A 26 38.72 -13.39 16.35
C THR A 26 38.11 -12.49 17.44
N GLN A 27 37.83 -11.23 17.12
CA GLN A 27 37.22 -10.29 18.06
C GLN A 27 35.75 -10.60 18.34
N CYS A 28 35.01 -11.11 17.35
CA CYS A 28 33.60 -11.47 17.49
C CYS A 28 33.38 -12.90 18.01
N ASN A 29 34.41 -13.70 18.15
CA ASN A 29 34.36 -15.14 18.51
C ASN A 29 33.36 -15.93 17.63
N ILE A 30 33.47 -15.75 16.30
CA ILE A 30 32.62 -16.42 15.31
C ILE A 30 33.50 -17.07 14.25
N ASN A 31 32.93 -17.88 13.33
CA ASN A 31 33.67 -18.55 12.29
C ASN A 31 33.89 -17.66 11.06
N VAL A 32 35.07 -17.72 10.42
CA VAL A 32 35.40 -16.98 9.19
C VAL A 32 34.36 -17.22 8.09
N ARG A 33 33.93 -18.47 7.92
CA ARG A 33 32.90 -18.83 6.92
C ARG A 33 31.55 -18.12 7.18
N THR A 34 31.24 -17.82 8.46
CA THR A 34 30.03 -17.09 8.83
C THR A 34 30.13 -15.64 8.36
N ILE A 35 31.26 -14.95 8.60
CA ILE A 35 31.47 -13.57 8.12
C ILE A 35 31.43 -13.54 6.59
N GLN A 36 32.11 -14.45 5.90
CA GLN A 36 32.11 -14.51 4.44
C GLN A 36 30.69 -14.58 3.86
N ARG A 37 29.86 -15.46 4.41
CA ARG A 37 28.47 -15.63 3.97
C ARG A 37 27.59 -14.43 4.31
N ILE A 38 27.85 -13.76 5.44
CA ILE A 38 27.14 -12.54 5.81
C ILE A 38 27.54 -11.40 4.86
N GLU A 39 28.82 -11.18 4.61
CA GLU A 39 29.33 -10.15 3.70
C GLU A 39 28.89 -10.39 2.24
N ALA A 40 28.78 -11.65 1.83
CA ALA A 40 28.25 -12.04 0.52
C ALA A 40 26.71 -11.88 0.40
N GLY A 41 26.02 -11.56 1.51
CA GLY A 41 24.56 -11.44 1.51
C GLY A 41 23.80 -12.76 1.48
N GLU A 42 24.50 -13.91 1.64
CA GLU A 42 23.90 -15.25 1.54
C GLU A 42 23.07 -15.65 2.77
N VAL A 43 23.45 -15.11 3.95
CA VAL A 43 22.84 -15.50 5.23
C VAL A 43 22.54 -14.28 6.06
N ASN A 44 21.33 -14.21 6.61
CA ASN A 44 20.97 -13.19 7.58
C ASN A 44 21.46 -13.64 8.97
N PRO A 45 22.39 -12.91 9.63
CA PRO A 45 22.86 -13.28 10.95
C PRO A 45 21.72 -13.20 11.97
N ARG A 46 21.78 -14.00 13.03
CA ARG A 46 20.90 -13.81 14.18
C ARG A 46 21.20 -12.45 14.81
N SER A 47 20.18 -11.82 15.40
CA SER A 47 20.30 -10.47 16.00
C SER A 47 21.51 -10.32 16.91
N HIS A 48 21.75 -11.29 17.78
CA HIS A 48 22.93 -11.30 18.67
C HIS A 48 24.27 -11.35 17.90
N THR A 49 24.35 -12.13 16.82
CA THR A 49 25.57 -12.20 15.99
C THR A 49 25.80 -10.89 15.24
N GLY A 50 24.74 -10.30 14.69
CA GLY A 50 24.79 -9.00 14.02
C GLY A 50 25.21 -7.88 14.97
N GLN A 51 24.69 -7.92 16.20
CA GLN A 51 25.02 -6.94 17.25
C GLN A 51 26.51 -7.00 17.61
N ILE A 52 27.06 -8.18 17.91
CA ILE A 52 28.50 -8.33 18.23
C ILE A 52 29.39 -7.84 17.09
N ILE A 53 29.07 -8.18 15.83
CA ILE A 53 29.86 -7.75 14.68
C ILE A 53 29.87 -6.22 14.55
N LEU A 54 28.70 -5.58 14.65
CA LEU A 54 28.59 -4.13 14.50
C LEU A 54 29.21 -3.40 15.71
N GLU A 55 29.06 -3.92 16.92
CA GLU A 55 29.69 -3.37 18.11
C GLU A 55 31.23 -3.37 17.99
N VAL A 56 31.85 -4.46 17.56
CA VAL A 56 33.29 -4.54 17.28
C VAL A 56 33.71 -3.57 16.18
N LEU A 57 32.83 -3.38 15.19
CA LEU A 57 33.05 -2.40 14.12
C LEU A 57 32.75 -0.96 14.56
N GLY A 58 32.29 -0.74 15.81
CA GLY A 58 31.99 0.60 16.36
C GLY A 58 30.73 1.22 15.82
N ALA A 59 29.82 0.41 15.33
CA ALA A 59 28.48 0.80 14.91
C ALA A 59 27.45 0.19 15.88
N ASP A 60 26.47 0.98 16.27
CA ASP A 60 25.38 0.49 17.09
C ASP A 60 24.35 -0.25 16.22
N TYR A 61 24.16 -1.56 16.51
CA TYR A 61 23.17 -2.38 15.79
C TYR A 61 21.76 -1.80 15.89
N PHE A 62 21.40 -1.27 17.03
CA PHE A 62 20.08 -0.68 17.27
C PHE A 62 19.93 0.69 16.61
N GLU A 63 20.98 1.52 16.57
CA GLU A 63 20.95 2.77 15.82
C GLU A 63 20.85 2.55 14.30
N GLU A 64 21.58 1.56 13.76
CA GLU A 64 21.50 1.21 12.35
C GLU A 64 20.14 0.58 11.99
N GLU A 65 19.56 -0.24 12.88
CA GLU A 65 18.21 -0.79 12.70
C GLU A 65 17.14 0.30 12.82
N GLN A 66 17.35 1.31 13.68
CA GLN A 66 16.47 2.47 13.81
C GLN A 66 16.59 3.44 12.62
N LYS A 67 17.77 3.62 12.02
CA LYS A 67 17.94 4.44 10.80
C LYS A 67 17.16 3.87 9.62
N ASP A 68 17.01 2.55 9.53
CA ASP A 68 16.18 1.89 8.51
C ASP A 68 14.68 1.88 8.85
N MET A 69 14.31 2.11 10.12
CA MET A 69 12.92 2.29 10.51
C MET A 69 12.45 3.69 10.12
N VAL A 70 11.66 3.75 9.07
CA VAL A 70 11.01 4.99 8.65
C VAL A 70 9.99 5.41 9.71
N ILE A 71 10.40 6.37 10.57
CA ILE A 71 9.55 6.91 11.63
C ILE A 71 8.66 8.01 11.05
N PHE A 72 7.35 7.85 11.20
CA PHE A 72 6.39 8.89 10.84
C PHE A 72 6.36 9.98 11.90
N THR A 73 6.39 11.24 11.47
CA THR A 73 6.22 12.39 12.37
C THR A 73 4.82 12.42 12.98
N ALA A 74 4.62 13.15 14.09
CA ALA A 74 3.31 13.30 14.72
C ALA A 74 2.24 13.82 13.74
N LYS A 75 2.62 14.72 12.81
CA LYS A 75 1.73 15.24 11.76
C LYS A 75 1.36 14.17 10.74
N GLU A 76 2.33 13.35 10.32
CA GLU A 76 2.09 12.22 9.40
C GLU A 76 1.20 11.16 10.05
N LYS A 77 1.46 10.78 11.30
CA LYS A 77 0.62 9.87 12.07
C LYS A 77 -0.83 10.37 12.18
N LYS A 78 -1.03 11.68 12.46
CA LYS A 78 -2.37 12.27 12.46
C LYS A 78 -3.07 12.12 11.11
N ARG A 79 -2.35 12.34 10.00
CA ARG A 79 -2.90 12.13 8.65
C ARG A 79 -3.25 10.67 8.38
N LEU A 80 -2.39 9.73 8.79
CA LEU A 80 -2.64 8.29 8.66
C LEU A 80 -3.86 7.86 9.49
N ARG A 81 -4.03 8.41 10.71
CA ARG A 81 -5.24 8.16 11.54
C ARG A 81 -6.50 8.66 10.86
N MET A 82 -6.49 9.86 10.32
CA MET A 82 -7.64 10.36 9.55
C MET A 82 -7.92 9.47 8.34
N ALA A 83 -6.87 9.07 7.62
CA ALA A 83 -7.02 8.26 6.41
C ALA A 83 -7.68 6.89 6.67
N TRP A 84 -7.22 6.13 7.67
CA TRP A 84 -7.85 4.84 7.95
C TRP A 84 -9.27 4.98 8.50
N LEU A 85 -9.60 6.05 9.24
CA LEU A 85 -10.98 6.35 9.64
C LEU A 85 -11.87 6.60 8.42
N PHE A 86 -11.40 7.42 7.47
CA PHE A 86 -12.10 7.62 6.19
C PHE A 86 -12.17 6.34 5.36
N GLY A 87 -11.19 5.45 5.46
CA GLY A 87 -11.24 4.13 4.85
C GLY A 87 -12.38 3.26 5.39
N ILE A 88 -12.63 3.30 6.71
CA ILE A 88 -13.80 2.63 7.30
C ILE A 88 -15.10 3.26 6.79
N VAL A 89 -15.17 4.59 6.76
CA VAL A 89 -16.36 5.28 6.24
C VAL A 89 -16.63 4.91 4.78
N TYR A 90 -15.59 4.94 3.94
CA TYR A 90 -15.65 4.51 2.54
C TYR A 90 -16.13 3.06 2.41
N PHE A 91 -15.57 2.15 3.21
CA PHE A 91 -15.98 0.74 3.22
C PHE A 91 -17.46 0.54 3.54
N LEU A 92 -17.96 1.22 4.56
CA LEU A 92 -19.37 1.14 4.96
C LEU A 92 -20.31 1.80 3.92
N LEU A 93 -19.86 2.94 3.37
CA LEU A 93 -20.60 3.63 2.30
C LEU A 93 -20.69 2.80 1.02
N GLY A 94 -19.71 1.98 0.71
CA GLY A 94 -19.70 1.11 -0.47
C GLY A 94 -20.93 0.19 -0.53
N PHE A 95 -21.39 -0.34 0.60
CA PHE A 95 -22.64 -1.12 0.65
C PHE A 95 -23.87 -0.25 0.37
N ILE A 96 -23.92 0.96 0.93
CA ILE A 96 -25.04 1.89 0.72
C ILE A 96 -25.05 2.36 -0.74
N GLU A 97 -23.88 2.64 -1.30
CA GLU A 97 -23.69 3.05 -2.69
C GLU A 97 -24.15 1.96 -3.67
N THR A 98 -23.77 0.69 -3.42
CA THR A 98 -24.22 -0.44 -4.23
C THR A 98 -25.75 -0.56 -4.25
N VAL A 99 -26.41 -0.38 -3.11
CA VAL A 99 -27.88 -0.38 -3.03
C VAL A 99 -28.47 0.82 -3.76
N ALA A 100 -27.86 2.01 -3.61
CA ALA A 100 -28.32 3.22 -4.28
C ALA A 100 -28.18 3.11 -5.81
N ASP A 101 -27.08 2.53 -6.30
CA ASP A 101 -26.87 2.28 -7.72
C ASP A 101 -27.93 1.31 -8.27
N LEU A 102 -28.18 0.19 -7.56
CA LEU A 102 -29.19 -0.77 -7.95
C LEU A 102 -30.60 -0.13 -7.99
N TYR A 103 -30.92 0.72 -7.02
CA TYR A 103 -32.22 1.41 -6.94
C TYR A 103 -32.42 2.36 -8.14
N GLN A 104 -31.37 3.07 -8.57
CA GLN A 104 -31.43 3.98 -9.72
C GLN A 104 -31.72 3.25 -11.05
N PHE A 105 -31.38 1.98 -11.17
CA PHE A 105 -31.66 1.17 -12.36
C PHE A 105 -33.07 0.59 -12.39
N THR A 106 -33.79 0.55 -11.25
CA THR A 106 -35.08 -0.16 -11.13
C THR A 106 -36.28 0.75 -10.95
N GLU A 107 -36.09 2.00 -10.56
CA GLU A 107 -37.18 2.90 -10.14
C GLU A 107 -37.22 4.20 -10.97
N ASP A 108 -38.40 4.83 -11.03
CA ASP A 108 -38.58 6.17 -11.60
C ASP A 108 -37.80 7.21 -10.81
N ILE A 109 -36.98 8.01 -11.49
CA ILE A 109 -36.11 9.02 -10.90
C ILE A 109 -36.98 10.19 -10.37
N SER A 110 -37.17 10.26 -9.04
CA SER A 110 -37.75 11.45 -8.39
C SER A 110 -36.63 12.42 -7.99
N PHE A 111 -36.97 13.73 -7.89
CA PHE A 111 -36.03 14.75 -7.42
C PHE A 111 -35.41 14.42 -6.06
N SER A 112 -36.21 13.90 -5.13
CA SER A 112 -35.77 13.51 -3.79
C SER A 112 -34.71 12.38 -3.86
N ASN A 113 -34.92 11.37 -4.68
CA ASN A 113 -34.01 10.25 -4.86
C ASN A 113 -32.71 10.71 -5.51
N THR A 114 -32.77 11.62 -6.48
CA THR A 114 -31.60 12.20 -7.14
C THR A 114 -30.71 12.97 -6.16
N LEU A 115 -31.31 13.75 -5.24
CA LEU A 115 -30.54 14.50 -4.24
C LEU A 115 -29.82 13.55 -3.26
N VAL A 116 -30.53 12.52 -2.77
CA VAL A 116 -29.95 11.51 -1.87
C VAL A 116 -28.80 10.78 -2.55
N TYR A 117 -28.99 10.36 -3.80
CA TYR A 117 -27.95 9.73 -4.60
C TYR A 117 -26.70 10.61 -4.76
N PHE A 118 -26.91 11.89 -5.12
CA PHE A 118 -25.81 12.86 -5.22
C PHE A 118 -25.04 13.01 -3.90
N VAL A 119 -25.74 13.07 -2.76
CA VAL A 119 -25.11 13.18 -1.44
C VAL A 119 -24.28 11.94 -1.14
N ILE A 120 -24.80 10.73 -1.39
CA ILE A 120 -24.09 9.46 -1.18
C ILE A 120 -22.80 9.45 -2.01
N LYS A 121 -22.87 9.71 -3.33
CA LYS A 121 -21.71 9.75 -4.23
C LYS A 121 -20.67 10.79 -3.81
N THR A 122 -21.12 11.97 -3.36
CA THR A 122 -20.22 13.03 -2.90
C THR A 122 -19.46 12.62 -1.63
N ILE A 123 -20.15 12.04 -0.64
CA ILE A 123 -19.53 11.60 0.61
C ILE A 123 -18.58 10.42 0.34
N SER A 124 -18.95 9.50 -0.55
CA SER A 124 -18.10 8.39 -0.99
C SER A 124 -16.80 8.90 -1.64
N ALA A 125 -16.90 9.83 -2.60
CA ALA A 125 -15.75 10.44 -3.25
C ALA A 125 -14.82 11.15 -2.26
N ILE A 126 -15.36 11.93 -1.34
CA ILE A 126 -14.57 12.59 -0.28
C ILE A 126 -13.87 11.55 0.59
N SER A 127 -14.59 10.52 1.03
CA SER A 127 -14.04 9.47 1.89
C SER A 127 -12.91 8.71 1.20
N PHE A 128 -13.06 8.36 -0.08
CA PHE A 128 -12.04 7.71 -0.87
C PHE A 128 -10.77 8.57 -1.01
N VAL A 129 -10.93 9.86 -1.33
CA VAL A 129 -9.79 10.79 -1.47
C VAL A 129 -9.02 10.92 -0.16
N PHE A 130 -9.69 11.09 0.98
CA PHE A 130 -9.02 11.15 2.28
C PHE A 130 -8.37 9.83 2.67
N PHE A 131 -9.00 8.70 2.34
CA PHE A 131 -8.43 7.38 2.56
C PHE A 131 -7.12 7.18 1.77
N PHE A 132 -7.15 7.42 0.45
CA PHE A 132 -5.96 7.27 -0.40
C PHE A 132 -4.89 8.35 -0.14
N ALA A 133 -5.25 9.50 0.44
CA ALA A 133 -4.28 10.48 0.93
C ALA A 133 -3.34 9.89 2.00
N GLY A 134 -3.78 8.88 2.78
CA GLY A 134 -2.92 8.12 3.68
C GLY A 134 -1.82 7.35 2.94
N PHE A 135 -2.16 6.66 1.86
CA PHE A 135 -1.19 5.97 1.02
C PHE A 135 -0.24 6.94 0.32
N TYR A 136 -0.71 8.15 -0.03
CA TYR A 136 0.16 9.19 -0.57
C TYR A 136 1.20 9.66 0.46
N VAL A 137 0.84 9.75 1.75
CA VAL A 137 1.81 10.01 2.83
C VAL A 137 2.84 8.89 2.90
N VAL A 138 2.41 7.62 2.84
CA VAL A 138 3.31 6.46 2.81
C VAL A 138 4.24 6.50 1.60
N ALA A 139 3.70 6.76 0.40
CA ALA A 139 4.46 6.87 -0.84
C ALA A 139 5.50 7.99 -0.79
N THR A 140 5.14 9.12 -0.19
CA THR A 140 6.05 10.27 -0.02
C THR A 140 7.17 9.93 0.95
N LYS A 141 6.84 9.29 2.06
CA LYS A 141 7.80 8.90 3.09
C LYS A 141 8.83 7.89 2.60
N HIS A 142 8.41 6.97 1.75
CA HIS A 142 9.28 5.95 1.16
C HIS A 142 9.87 6.35 -0.20
N ASN A 143 9.63 7.58 -0.65
CA ASN A 143 10.10 8.13 -1.93
C ASN A 143 9.73 7.28 -3.16
N SER A 144 8.56 6.63 -3.12
CA SER A 144 8.04 5.82 -4.23
C SER A 144 7.28 6.71 -5.22
N GLN A 145 7.89 7.04 -6.35
CA GLN A 145 7.26 7.87 -7.39
C GLN A 145 6.10 7.13 -8.07
N LEU A 146 6.29 5.82 -8.34
CA LEU A 146 5.23 4.99 -8.93
C LEU A 146 3.96 5.03 -8.06
N LEU A 147 4.11 4.82 -6.75
CA LEU A 147 2.98 4.80 -5.83
C LEU A 147 2.31 6.18 -5.70
N LYS A 148 3.08 7.28 -5.72
CA LYS A 148 2.52 8.64 -5.72
C LYS A 148 1.63 8.90 -6.93
N VAL A 149 2.14 8.58 -8.12
CA VAL A 149 1.41 8.83 -9.38
C VAL A 149 0.16 7.98 -9.45
N ILE A 150 0.25 6.69 -9.14
CA ILE A 150 -0.90 5.79 -9.23
C ILE A 150 -2.01 6.16 -8.24
N ILE A 151 -1.67 6.60 -7.03
CA ILE A 151 -2.64 7.07 -6.05
C ILE A 151 -3.40 8.30 -6.56
N LEU A 152 -2.70 9.26 -7.15
CA LEU A 152 -3.34 10.44 -7.73
C LEU A 152 -4.26 10.07 -8.90
N LEU A 153 -3.85 9.12 -9.74
CA LEU A 153 -4.68 8.63 -10.83
C LEU A 153 -5.91 7.87 -10.32
N LEU A 154 -5.77 7.03 -9.27
CA LEU A 154 -6.90 6.36 -8.62
C LEU A 154 -7.90 7.36 -8.03
N MET A 155 -7.41 8.38 -7.31
CA MET A 155 -8.28 9.44 -6.77
C MET A 155 -9.02 10.18 -7.87
N ALA A 156 -8.33 10.57 -8.94
CA ALA A 156 -8.93 11.27 -10.08
C ALA A 156 -9.95 10.39 -10.80
N ALA A 157 -9.61 9.13 -11.09
CA ALA A 157 -10.51 8.18 -11.74
C ALA A 157 -11.78 7.95 -10.92
N PHE A 158 -11.65 7.80 -9.59
CA PHE A 158 -12.80 7.59 -8.71
C PHE A 158 -13.72 8.81 -8.67
N VAL A 159 -13.16 10.02 -8.56
CA VAL A 159 -13.95 11.26 -8.59
C VAL A 159 -14.66 11.43 -9.94
N ILE A 160 -13.97 11.16 -11.05
CA ILE A 160 -14.56 11.24 -12.40
C ILE A 160 -15.69 10.22 -12.54
N SER A 161 -15.49 8.97 -12.13
CA SER A 161 -16.52 7.92 -12.16
C SER A 161 -17.77 8.34 -11.37
N ASN A 162 -17.61 8.82 -10.13
CA ASN A 162 -18.72 9.31 -9.32
C ASN A 162 -19.46 10.50 -9.98
N CYS A 163 -18.74 11.41 -10.62
CA CYS A 163 -19.36 12.49 -11.40
C CYS A 163 -20.15 11.94 -12.59
N MET A 164 -19.58 10.97 -13.30
CA MET A 164 -20.27 10.34 -14.45
C MET A 164 -21.50 9.58 -14.02
N ASP A 165 -21.52 8.92 -12.84
CA ASP A 165 -22.69 8.27 -12.28
C ASP A 165 -23.85 9.25 -12.11
N VAL A 166 -23.58 10.41 -11.54
CA VAL A 166 -24.61 11.45 -11.36
C VAL A 166 -25.15 11.98 -12.68
N PHE A 167 -24.25 12.15 -13.69
CA PHE A 167 -24.68 12.63 -15.02
C PHE A 167 -25.36 11.56 -15.85
N SER A 168 -25.06 10.27 -15.64
CA SER A 168 -25.60 9.15 -16.42
C SER A 168 -27.07 8.83 -16.13
N LEU A 169 -27.68 9.46 -15.15
CA LEU A 169 -29.13 9.35 -14.86
C LEU A 169 -30.04 9.69 -16.05
N ARG A 170 -29.49 10.18 -17.17
CA ARG A 170 -30.22 10.59 -18.38
C ARG A 170 -29.68 9.96 -19.68
N VAL A 171 -28.92 8.88 -19.58
CA VAL A 171 -28.20 8.27 -20.74
C VAL A 171 -28.80 6.89 -21.05
N THR A 172 -28.59 6.40 -22.27
CA THR A 172 -29.11 5.10 -22.73
C THR A 172 -28.40 3.92 -22.05
N ASP A 173 -29.07 2.79 -21.92
CA ASP A 173 -28.54 1.57 -21.31
C ASP A 173 -27.26 1.08 -21.99
N GLU A 174 -27.14 1.20 -23.32
CA GLU A 174 -25.94 0.83 -24.07
C GLU A 174 -24.73 1.68 -23.67
N ALA A 175 -24.91 2.99 -23.51
CA ALA A 175 -23.84 3.89 -23.08
C ALA A 175 -23.41 3.62 -21.63
N ILE A 176 -24.35 3.23 -20.76
CA ILE A 176 -24.05 2.80 -19.38
C ILE A 176 -23.22 1.51 -19.39
N ALA A 177 -23.61 0.51 -20.17
CA ALA A 177 -22.87 -0.75 -20.28
C ALA A 177 -21.42 -0.54 -20.78
N PHE A 178 -21.25 0.28 -21.84
CA PHE A 178 -19.91 0.62 -22.33
C PHE A 178 -19.06 1.33 -21.27
N ARG A 179 -19.65 2.27 -20.54
CA ARG A 179 -18.98 2.98 -19.44
C ARG A 179 -18.52 2.03 -18.35
N LEU A 180 -19.38 1.12 -17.86
CA LEU A 180 -19.03 0.15 -16.81
C LEU A 180 -17.88 -0.76 -17.24
N ILE A 181 -17.86 -1.20 -18.51
CA ILE A 181 -16.74 -1.97 -19.05
C ILE A 181 -15.44 -1.14 -19.04
N ALA A 182 -15.51 0.12 -19.49
CA ALA A 182 -14.36 1.02 -19.49
C ALA A 182 -13.85 1.27 -18.08
N GLU A 183 -14.72 1.46 -17.10
CA GLU A 183 -14.38 1.63 -15.69
C GLU A 183 -13.70 0.37 -15.14
N CYS A 184 -14.22 -0.83 -15.40
CA CYS A 184 -13.57 -2.08 -15.00
C CYS A 184 -12.14 -2.18 -15.53
N ILE A 185 -11.90 -1.84 -16.80
CA ILE A 185 -10.57 -1.88 -17.40
C ILE A 185 -9.64 -0.83 -16.76
N VAL A 186 -10.12 0.40 -16.60
CA VAL A 186 -9.33 1.50 -16.02
C VAL A 186 -8.98 1.21 -14.57
N PHE A 187 -9.98 0.90 -13.74
CA PHE A 187 -9.73 0.59 -12.32
C PHE A 187 -8.91 -0.68 -12.16
N GLY A 188 -9.17 -1.72 -12.98
CA GLY A 188 -8.37 -2.94 -12.99
C GLY A 188 -6.88 -2.67 -13.25
N GLY A 189 -6.58 -1.85 -14.25
CA GLY A 189 -5.20 -1.45 -14.56
C GLY A 189 -4.55 -0.62 -13.44
N LEU A 190 -5.28 0.37 -12.91
CA LEU A 190 -4.80 1.21 -11.82
C LEU A 190 -4.56 0.42 -10.53
N GLN A 191 -5.48 -0.48 -10.19
CA GLN A 191 -5.40 -1.35 -9.01
C GLN A 191 -4.21 -2.32 -9.10
N LEU A 192 -3.98 -2.90 -10.28
CA LEU A 192 -2.82 -3.75 -10.54
C LEU A 192 -1.50 -3.01 -10.27
N VAL A 193 -1.36 -1.80 -10.80
CA VAL A 193 -0.16 -0.98 -10.59
C VAL A 193 -0.03 -0.52 -9.14
N PHE A 194 -1.15 -0.20 -8.46
CA PHE A 194 -1.16 0.12 -7.04
C PHE A 194 -0.66 -1.06 -6.20
N GLY A 195 -1.15 -2.27 -6.47
CA GLY A 195 -0.68 -3.50 -5.82
C GLY A 195 0.83 -3.73 -5.99
N ILE A 196 1.36 -3.52 -7.21
CA ILE A 196 2.80 -3.57 -7.48
C ILE A 196 3.54 -2.53 -6.63
N GLY A 197 3.02 -1.30 -6.55
CA GLY A 197 3.62 -0.23 -5.75
C GLY A 197 3.68 -0.54 -4.25
N ILE A 198 2.62 -1.12 -3.69
CA ILE A 198 2.59 -1.58 -2.29
C ILE A 198 3.56 -2.77 -2.09
N LEU A 199 3.59 -3.72 -3.03
CA LEU A 199 4.45 -4.90 -2.95
C LEU A 199 5.95 -4.54 -2.99
N GLN A 200 6.34 -3.50 -3.71
CA GLN A 200 7.72 -2.98 -3.72
C GLN A 200 8.16 -2.49 -2.33
N LEU A 201 7.22 -2.08 -1.48
CA LEU A 201 7.49 -1.63 -0.13
C LEU A 201 7.44 -2.75 0.93
N LYS A 202 7.29 -4.04 0.53
CA LYS A 202 7.17 -5.18 1.45
C LYS A 202 8.33 -5.29 2.45
N SER A 203 9.56 -4.98 2.05
CA SER A 203 10.75 -5.02 2.92
C SER A 203 10.66 -4.01 4.06
N LYS A 204 10.01 -2.87 3.84
CA LYS A 204 9.87 -1.75 4.78
C LYS A 204 8.58 -1.81 5.60
N LEU A 205 7.49 -2.25 4.99
CA LEU A 205 6.15 -2.28 5.60
C LEU A 205 5.77 -3.66 6.17
N GLY A 206 6.51 -4.71 5.82
CA GLY A 206 6.33 -6.07 6.35
C GLY A 206 5.30 -6.92 5.59
N GLN A 207 4.93 -8.06 6.21
CA GLN A 207 4.04 -9.06 5.58
C GLN A 207 2.66 -8.52 5.22
N LEU A 208 2.09 -7.60 6.02
CA LEU A 208 0.78 -7.04 5.73
C LEU A 208 0.78 -6.32 4.39
N ALA A 209 1.81 -5.51 4.09
CA ALA A 209 1.94 -4.87 2.78
C ALA A 209 2.13 -5.89 1.64
N GLN A 210 2.83 -7.00 1.89
CA GLN A 210 2.97 -8.06 0.90
C GLN A 210 1.61 -8.69 0.56
N VAL A 211 0.81 -9.04 1.57
CA VAL A 211 -0.52 -9.65 1.37
C VAL A 211 -1.46 -8.65 0.69
N THR A 212 -1.50 -7.39 1.16
CA THR A 212 -2.28 -6.32 0.54
C THR A 212 -1.90 -6.15 -0.93
N GLY A 213 -0.61 -5.99 -1.24
CA GLY A 213 -0.16 -5.81 -2.62
C GLY A 213 -0.51 -6.97 -3.55
N ILE A 214 -0.39 -8.22 -3.08
CA ILE A 214 -0.79 -9.40 -3.86
C ILE A 214 -2.30 -9.40 -4.11
N LEU A 215 -3.11 -9.11 -3.09
CA LEU A 215 -4.56 -9.10 -3.23
C LEU A 215 -5.02 -8.00 -4.18
N GLU A 216 -4.41 -6.80 -4.11
CA GLU A 216 -4.67 -5.69 -5.05
C GLU A 216 -4.33 -6.07 -6.49
N MET A 217 -3.24 -6.81 -6.72
CA MET A 217 -2.90 -7.30 -8.06
C MET A 217 -3.93 -8.29 -8.58
N ILE A 218 -4.40 -9.23 -7.75
CA ILE A 218 -5.46 -10.19 -8.11
C ILE A 218 -6.76 -9.44 -8.42
N LEU A 219 -7.12 -8.47 -7.59
CA LEU A 219 -8.27 -7.60 -7.78
C LEU A 219 -8.18 -6.85 -9.11
N GLY A 220 -7.02 -6.25 -9.39
CA GLY A 220 -6.76 -5.53 -10.63
C GLY A 220 -6.91 -6.40 -11.87
N VAL A 221 -6.39 -7.62 -11.85
CA VAL A 221 -6.57 -8.60 -12.94
C VAL A 221 -8.04 -9.00 -13.08
N SER A 222 -8.75 -9.21 -11.95
CA SER A 222 -10.16 -9.60 -11.97
C SER A 222 -11.03 -8.53 -12.65
N PHE A 223 -10.87 -7.26 -12.31
CA PHE A 223 -11.59 -6.18 -12.98
C PHE A 223 -11.12 -5.95 -14.41
N GLY A 224 -9.80 -5.93 -14.66
CA GLY A 224 -9.24 -5.66 -15.97
C GLY A 224 -9.65 -6.66 -17.06
N THR A 225 -9.97 -7.90 -16.69
CA THR A 225 -10.49 -8.93 -17.61
C THR A 225 -11.99 -8.83 -17.85
N VAL A 226 -12.73 -7.99 -17.11
CA VAL A 226 -14.18 -7.84 -17.14
C VAL A 226 -14.95 -9.12 -16.82
N ILE A 227 -14.55 -10.25 -17.41
CA ILE A 227 -15.19 -11.58 -17.19
C ILE A 227 -15.20 -11.97 -15.71
N PHE A 228 -14.13 -11.66 -14.99
CA PHE A 228 -14.00 -11.92 -13.56
C PHE A 228 -14.35 -10.72 -12.67
N ALA A 229 -15.00 -9.69 -13.22
CA ALA A 229 -15.37 -8.49 -12.46
C ALA A 229 -16.23 -8.81 -11.24
N THR A 230 -17.16 -9.77 -11.36
CA THR A 230 -17.98 -10.24 -10.24
C THR A 230 -17.13 -10.83 -9.11
N LEU A 231 -16.10 -11.62 -9.44
CA LEU A 231 -15.14 -12.11 -8.45
C LEU A 231 -14.37 -10.94 -7.81
N GLY A 232 -13.99 -9.95 -8.62
CA GLY A 232 -13.35 -8.72 -8.16
C GLY A 232 -14.19 -7.99 -7.10
N MET A 233 -15.51 -7.91 -7.27
CA MET A 233 -16.40 -7.28 -6.27
C MET A 233 -16.31 -7.97 -4.90
N PHE A 234 -16.24 -9.30 -4.85
CA PHE A 234 -16.06 -10.02 -3.58
C PHE A 234 -14.67 -9.82 -3.00
N LEU A 235 -13.64 -9.75 -3.83
CA LEU A 235 -12.25 -9.52 -3.41
C LEU A 235 -12.01 -8.10 -2.91
N LEU A 236 -12.83 -7.14 -3.31
CA LEU A 236 -12.74 -5.75 -2.87
C LEU A 236 -12.96 -5.63 -1.36
N ILE A 237 -13.83 -6.44 -0.77
CA ILE A 237 -14.09 -6.43 0.67
C ILE A 237 -12.82 -6.71 1.48
N PRO A 238 -12.13 -7.85 1.33
CA PRO A 238 -10.88 -8.11 2.07
C PRO A 238 -9.75 -7.16 1.66
N ALA A 239 -9.71 -6.65 0.42
CA ALA A 239 -8.71 -5.70 -0.04
C ALA A 239 -8.79 -4.40 0.76
N VAL A 240 -9.95 -3.76 0.84
CA VAL A 240 -10.14 -2.52 1.60
C VAL A 240 -9.88 -2.73 3.10
N ILE A 241 -10.28 -3.89 3.66
CA ILE A 241 -9.97 -4.21 5.06
C ILE A 241 -8.45 -4.25 5.29
N LEU A 242 -7.69 -4.91 4.42
CA LEU A 242 -6.22 -4.98 4.54
C LEU A 242 -5.57 -3.62 4.35
N GLU A 243 -6.06 -2.78 3.44
CA GLU A 243 -5.61 -1.41 3.25
C GLU A 243 -5.82 -0.57 4.51
N VAL A 244 -7.01 -0.62 5.11
CA VAL A 244 -7.33 0.06 6.37
C VAL A 244 -6.41 -0.42 7.49
N LEU A 245 -6.24 -1.74 7.64
CA LEU A 245 -5.35 -2.32 8.65
C LEU A 245 -3.88 -1.91 8.44
N LEU A 246 -3.44 -1.78 7.18
CA LEU A 246 -2.08 -1.32 6.86
C LEU A 246 -1.87 0.11 7.32
N LEU A 247 -2.78 1.04 7.00
CA LEU A 247 -2.70 2.44 7.43
C LEU A 247 -2.84 2.57 8.97
N TYR A 248 -3.73 1.81 9.59
CA TYR A 248 -3.88 1.76 11.05
C TYR A 248 -2.56 1.37 11.72
N LYS A 249 -1.96 0.25 11.28
CA LYS A 249 -0.69 -0.24 11.83
C LYS A 249 0.45 0.77 11.67
N LEU A 250 0.48 1.53 10.58
CA LEU A 250 1.47 2.58 10.35
C LEU A 250 1.22 3.83 11.18
N ALA A 251 -0.03 4.13 11.51
CA ALA A 251 -0.40 5.26 12.35
C ALA A 251 -0.05 5.05 13.84
N GLU A 252 -0.04 3.79 14.29
CA GLU A 252 0.23 3.42 15.70
C GLU A 252 1.71 3.09 15.98
N LYS A 253 2.52 2.84 14.95
CA LYS A 253 3.98 2.73 15.08
C LYS A 253 4.62 4.11 15.33
#